data_2aa4889857fa7f285940a1f5ff1fa747
#
_entry.id   2aa4889857fa7f285940a1f5ff1fa747
#
_cell.length_a   1.000
_cell.length_b   1.000
_cell.length_c   1.000
_cell.angle_alpha   90.00
_cell.angle_beta   90.00
_cell.angle_gamma   90.00
#
_symmetry.space_group_name_H-M   'P 1'
#
loop_
_entity.id
_entity.type
_entity.pdbx_description
1 polymer ?
#
loop_
_entity_poly.entity_id
_entity_poly.type
_entity_poly.pdbx_seq_one_letter_code
_entity_poly.pdbx_strand_id
1 'polypeptide(L)'
;MEAIVAAFPWGVYLGEEAARSGIRAAVSSWRAISGDSLIPHSKAAGQYLNSILAKTEAQKGGYEEAILLDQHGHVSEGSGENVFVVRDGVLITPGHTNAILDGITRASVVQIARDMGYRVEERDIARAELYLADEVFLTGTAAELVPVREIDNHPLGPPGEITRVIQKRFDDALHGRAEEYLEWLDFVEMPAEVDPASKVGS
;
A
#
# COMPACT_ATOMS: atom_id res chain seq x y z
N MET A 1 -20.07 -22.77 -3.46
CA MET A 1 -19.08 -21.75 -3.07
C MET A 1 -19.68 -21.03 -1.88
N GLU A 2 -18.98 -20.99 -0.75
CA GLU A 2 -19.42 -20.26 0.43
C GLU A 2 -18.67 -18.96 0.54
N ALA A 3 -19.35 -17.87 0.88
CA ALA A 3 -18.76 -16.58 1.15
C ALA A 3 -18.92 -16.24 2.64
N ILE A 4 -17.85 -15.81 3.27
CA ILE A 4 -17.84 -15.37 4.67
C ILE A 4 -17.44 -13.91 4.70
N VAL A 5 -18.25 -13.06 5.33
CA VAL A 5 -17.93 -11.66 5.60
C VAL A 5 -17.73 -11.49 7.09
N ALA A 6 -16.57 -10.98 7.49
CA ALA A 6 -16.24 -10.69 8.89
C ALA A 6 -15.92 -9.19 9.04
N ALA A 7 -16.54 -8.55 10.04
CA ALA A 7 -16.27 -7.16 10.41
C ALA A 7 -15.82 -7.11 11.87
N PHE A 8 -14.67 -6.48 12.11
CA PHE A 8 -14.12 -6.31 13.45
C PHE A 8 -13.29 -5.03 13.52
N PRO A 9 -13.17 -4.39 14.69
CA PRO A 9 -12.32 -3.22 14.85
C PRO A 9 -10.87 -3.58 14.55
N TRP A 10 -10.24 -2.84 13.64
CA TRP A 10 -8.83 -2.98 13.30
C TRP A 10 -8.15 -1.63 13.50
N GLY A 11 -7.08 -1.58 14.28
CA GLY A 11 -6.26 -0.38 14.41
C GLY A 11 -5.46 -0.08 13.13
N VAL A 12 -4.70 1.00 13.14
CA VAL A 12 -3.79 1.35 12.02
C VAL A 12 -2.74 0.25 11.85
N TYR A 13 -2.71 -0.38 10.67
CA TYR A 13 -1.94 -1.62 10.39
C TYR A 13 -0.44 -1.50 10.72
N LEU A 14 0.20 -0.39 10.35
CA LEU A 14 1.62 -0.12 10.67
C LEU A 14 1.79 0.87 11.82
N GLY A 15 0.70 1.31 12.45
CA GLY A 15 0.69 2.30 13.51
C GLY A 15 0.60 3.76 13.01
N GLU A 16 0.01 4.64 13.82
CA GLU A 16 -0.16 6.06 13.47
C GLU A 16 1.17 6.78 13.24
N GLU A 17 2.22 6.39 13.97
CA GLU A 17 3.55 6.96 13.81
C GLU A 17 4.15 6.62 12.44
N ALA A 18 3.92 5.41 11.93
CA ALA A 18 4.36 4.98 10.61
C ALA A 18 3.76 5.85 9.49
N ALA A 19 2.47 6.16 9.57
CA ALA A 19 1.80 7.02 8.60
C ALA A 19 2.35 8.45 8.61
N ARG A 20 2.82 8.94 9.77
CA ARG A 20 3.31 10.30 9.98
C ARG A 20 4.80 10.47 9.69
N SER A 21 5.63 9.55 10.19
CA SER A 21 7.10 9.65 10.15
C SER A 21 7.74 8.76 9.11
N GLY A 22 6.98 7.85 8.51
CA GLY A 22 7.46 6.84 7.58
C GLY A 22 8.11 5.65 8.29
N ILE A 23 8.24 4.56 7.53
CA ILE A 23 8.83 3.28 7.97
C ILE A 23 10.21 3.06 7.38
N ARG A 24 10.92 2.08 7.92
CA ARG A 24 12.13 1.51 7.32
C ARG A 24 11.75 0.25 6.55
N ALA A 25 12.21 0.13 5.32
CA ALA A 25 11.99 -1.05 4.49
C ALA A 25 13.32 -1.72 4.11
N ALA A 26 13.26 -3.01 3.81
CA ALA A 26 14.40 -3.74 3.26
C ALA A 26 14.03 -4.40 1.94
N VAL A 27 14.95 -4.39 0.98
CA VAL A 27 14.80 -5.22 -0.23
C VAL A 27 15.06 -6.67 0.15
N SER A 28 14.01 -7.50 0.06
CA SER A 28 14.06 -8.90 0.46
C SER A 28 14.98 -9.74 -0.44
N SER A 29 15.57 -10.78 0.12
CA SER A 29 16.24 -11.83 -0.64
C SER A 29 15.26 -12.71 -1.42
N TRP A 30 13.99 -12.76 -0.98
CA TRP A 30 12.91 -13.45 -1.68
C TRP A 30 12.45 -12.63 -2.88
N ARG A 31 12.10 -13.34 -3.97
CA ARG A 31 11.53 -12.73 -5.17
C ARG A 31 10.01 -12.80 -5.12
N ALA A 32 9.34 -11.84 -5.75
CA ALA A 32 7.91 -11.92 -5.99
C ALA A 32 7.57 -13.17 -6.83
N ILE A 33 6.37 -13.71 -6.61
CA ILE A 33 5.93 -14.91 -7.32
C ILE A 33 5.86 -14.63 -8.81
N SER A 34 6.53 -15.47 -9.62
CA SER A 34 6.49 -15.35 -11.06
C SER A 34 5.10 -15.65 -11.64
N GLY A 35 4.70 -14.89 -12.65
CA GLY A 35 3.49 -15.15 -13.43
C GLY A 35 3.48 -16.51 -14.14
N ASP A 36 4.66 -17.12 -14.33
CA ASP A 36 4.79 -18.48 -14.86
C ASP A 36 4.50 -19.58 -13.83
N SER A 37 4.46 -19.22 -12.54
CA SER A 37 4.24 -20.17 -11.44
C SER A 37 2.84 -20.06 -10.84
N LEU A 38 2.37 -18.84 -10.62
CA LEU A 38 1.05 -18.52 -10.08
C LEU A 38 0.54 -17.24 -10.75
N ILE A 39 -0.65 -16.78 -10.37
CA ILE A 39 -1.24 -15.55 -10.90
C ILE A 39 -1.00 -14.41 -9.89
N PRO A 40 0.02 -13.55 -10.05
CA PRO A 40 0.34 -12.47 -9.10
C PRO A 40 -0.83 -11.53 -8.85
N HIS A 41 -1.61 -11.23 -9.91
CA HIS A 41 -2.80 -10.37 -9.84
C HIS A 41 -3.95 -10.95 -9.01
N SER A 42 -3.88 -12.24 -8.62
CA SER A 42 -4.91 -12.89 -7.79
C SER A 42 -4.59 -12.72 -6.30
N LYS A 43 -5.54 -12.19 -5.53
CA LYS A 43 -5.43 -12.09 -4.07
C LYS A 43 -5.73 -13.44 -3.39
N ALA A 44 -4.98 -14.49 -3.78
CA ALA A 44 -5.15 -15.84 -3.26
C ALA A 44 -4.38 -16.05 -1.96
N ALA A 45 -5.02 -16.65 -0.94
CA ALA A 45 -4.42 -16.85 0.38
C ALA A 45 -3.10 -17.63 0.34
N GLY A 46 -2.96 -18.62 -0.56
CA GLY A 46 -1.74 -19.43 -0.68
C GLY A 46 -0.50 -18.63 -1.14
N GLN A 47 -0.67 -17.53 -1.82
CA GLN A 47 0.43 -16.67 -2.29
C GLN A 47 1.06 -15.87 -1.14
N TYR A 48 0.33 -15.63 -0.07
CA TYR A 48 0.82 -14.91 1.12
C TYR A 48 1.98 -15.61 1.85
N LEU A 49 2.24 -16.90 1.56
CA LEU A 49 3.43 -17.56 2.07
C LEU A 49 4.72 -16.84 1.64
N ASN A 50 4.78 -16.39 0.39
CA ASN A 50 5.92 -15.59 -0.12
C ASN A 50 6.04 -14.25 0.63
N SER A 51 4.93 -13.56 0.81
CA SER A 51 4.86 -12.30 1.57
C SER A 51 5.30 -12.48 3.03
N ILE A 52 4.85 -13.55 3.68
CA ILE A 52 5.22 -13.88 5.07
C ILE A 52 6.73 -14.12 5.20
N LEU A 53 7.34 -14.82 4.25
CA LEU A 53 8.78 -15.07 4.25
C LEU A 53 9.57 -13.76 4.13
N ALA A 54 9.20 -12.91 3.17
CA ALA A 54 9.83 -11.61 2.96
C ALA A 54 9.66 -10.68 4.16
N LYS A 55 8.44 -10.57 4.70
CA LYS A 55 8.14 -9.76 5.89
C LYS A 55 8.92 -10.22 7.12
N THR A 56 8.96 -11.55 7.34
CA THR A 56 9.70 -12.14 8.46
C THR A 56 11.20 -11.87 8.36
N GLU A 57 11.76 -11.92 7.15
CA GLU A 57 13.16 -11.58 6.90
C GLU A 57 13.43 -10.11 7.25
N ALA A 58 12.62 -9.19 6.74
CA ALA A 58 12.75 -7.76 7.02
C ALA A 58 12.65 -7.47 8.53
N GLN A 59 11.66 -8.04 9.21
CA GLN A 59 11.47 -7.87 10.66
C GLN A 59 12.65 -8.38 11.48
N LYS A 60 13.25 -9.51 11.11
CA LYS A 60 14.48 -10.02 11.74
C LYS A 60 15.67 -9.09 11.51
N GLY A 61 15.69 -8.34 10.40
CA GLY A 61 16.65 -7.30 10.09
C GLY A 61 16.38 -5.96 10.79
N GLY A 62 15.29 -5.83 11.54
CA GLY A 62 14.90 -4.59 12.23
C GLY A 62 14.17 -3.59 11.34
N TYR A 63 13.59 -4.04 10.22
CA TYR A 63 12.78 -3.23 9.32
C TYR A 63 11.29 -3.49 9.53
N GLU A 64 10.48 -2.50 9.25
CA GLU A 64 9.02 -2.61 9.39
C GLU A 64 8.38 -3.29 8.17
N GLU A 65 8.98 -3.19 6.97
CA GLU A 65 8.43 -3.76 5.73
C GLU A 65 9.51 -4.32 4.80
N ALA A 66 9.08 -5.24 3.93
CA ALA A 66 9.90 -5.81 2.85
C ALA A 66 9.48 -5.26 1.49
N ILE A 67 10.43 -4.97 0.62
CA ILE A 67 10.22 -4.71 -0.80
C ILE A 67 10.71 -5.92 -1.58
N LEU A 68 9.86 -6.51 -2.40
CA LEU A 68 10.21 -7.64 -3.26
C LEU A 68 10.62 -7.14 -4.65
N LEU A 69 11.54 -7.86 -5.25
CA LEU A 69 11.89 -7.71 -6.66
C LEU A 69 11.27 -8.85 -7.46
N ASP A 70 10.96 -8.59 -8.72
CA ASP A 70 10.53 -9.62 -9.68
C ASP A 70 11.68 -10.55 -10.10
N GLN A 71 11.41 -11.48 -11.02
CA GLN A 71 12.39 -12.45 -11.51
C GLN A 71 13.55 -11.81 -12.31
N HIS A 72 13.33 -10.59 -12.82
CA HIS A 72 14.31 -9.82 -13.58
C HIS A 72 15.12 -8.85 -12.71
N GLY A 73 14.78 -8.73 -11.43
CA GLY A 73 15.43 -7.83 -10.48
C GLY A 73 14.85 -6.43 -10.46
N HIS A 74 13.70 -6.19 -11.10
CA HIS A 74 12.97 -4.93 -10.98
C HIS A 74 12.12 -4.94 -9.72
N VAL A 75 11.82 -3.76 -9.21
CA VAL A 75 10.92 -3.58 -8.07
C VAL A 75 9.53 -4.11 -8.43
N SER A 76 8.99 -4.95 -7.56
CA SER A 76 7.64 -5.49 -7.67
C SER A 76 6.72 -4.75 -6.70
N GLU A 77 6.58 -5.22 -5.49
CA GLU A 77 5.69 -4.66 -4.48
C GLU A 77 6.23 -4.88 -3.07
N GLY A 78 5.53 -4.36 -2.05
CA GLY A 78 5.77 -4.71 -0.65
C GLY A 78 5.27 -6.11 -0.32
N SER A 79 5.35 -6.51 0.96
CA SER A 79 4.82 -7.82 1.38
C SER A 79 3.29 -7.89 1.34
N GLY A 80 2.60 -6.77 1.39
CA GLY A 80 1.14 -6.65 1.31
C GLY A 80 0.67 -5.32 0.71
N GLU A 81 1.57 -4.54 0.12
CA GLU A 81 1.34 -3.20 -0.39
C GLU A 81 2.01 -3.02 -1.76
N ASN A 82 1.46 -2.15 -2.61
CA ASN A 82 2.12 -1.69 -3.81
C ASN A 82 3.14 -0.58 -3.50
N VAL A 83 4.18 -0.44 -4.33
CA VAL A 83 5.26 0.54 -4.17
C VAL A 83 5.07 1.71 -5.13
N PHE A 84 5.33 2.91 -4.64
CA PHE A 84 5.48 4.12 -5.42
C PHE A 84 6.82 4.79 -5.13
N VAL A 85 7.43 5.31 -6.17
CA VAL A 85 8.69 6.07 -6.12
C VAL A 85 8.43 7.46 -6.71
N VAL A 86 8.90 8.50 -6.05
CA VAL A 86 8.91 9.86 -6.59
C VAL A 86 10.34 10.19 -7.01
N ARG A 87 10.51 10.65 -8.25
CA ARG A 87 11.78 11.12 -8.75
C ARG A 87 11.59 12.32 -9.67
N ASP A 88 12.29 13.42 -9.40
CA ASP A 88 12.21 14.67 -10.20
C ASP A 88 10.76 15.14 -10.41
N GLY A 89 9.90 15.00 -9.38
CA GLY A 89 8.49 15.36 -9.41
C GLY A 89 7.58 14.39 -10.19
N VAL A 90 8.11 13.26 -10.67
CA VAL A 90 7.36 12.20 -11.36
C VAL A 90 7.04 11.09 -10.38
N LEU A 91 5.78 10.67 -10.35
CA LEU A 91 5.30 9.51 -9.58
C LEU A 91 5.45 8.25 -10.43
N ILE A 92 6.19 7.28 -9.94
CA ILE A 92 6.53 6.05 -10.67
C ILE A 92 6.06 4.85 -9.85
N THR A 93 5.42 3.88 -10.50
CA THR A 93 5.01 2.62 -9.86
C THR A 93 5.25 1.45 -10.81
N PRO A 94 5.56 0.24 -10.31
CA PRO A 94 5.70 -0.92 -11.16
C PRO A 94 4.43 -1.22 -11.95
N GLY A 95 4.60 -1.65 -13.20
CA GLY A 95 3.51 -2.07 -14.06
C GLY A 95 3.06 -3.51 -13.83
N HIS A 96 2.02 -3.95 -14.53
CA HIS A 96 1.45 -5.30 -14.40
C HIS A 96 2.44 -6.42 -14.72
N THR A 97 3.49 -6.15 -15.52
CA THR A 97 4.53 -7.14 -15.87
C THR A 97 5.49 -7.45 -14.72
N ASN A 98 5.48 -6.65 -13.66
CA ASN A 98 6.40 -6.76 -12.52
C ASN A 98 5.89 -7.66 -11.37
N ALA A 99 4.99 -8.58 -11.67
CA ALA A 99 4.44 -9.53 -10.69
C ALA A 99 3.79 -8.86 -9.47
N ILE A 100 3.03 -7.78 -9.69
CA ILE A 100 2.30 -7.03 -8.66
C ILE A 100 0.85 -7.49 -8.53
N LEU A 101 0.25 -7.26 -7.37
CA LEU A 101 -1.21 -7.26 -7.23
C LEU A 101 -1.78 -5.98 -7.84
N ASP A 102 -2.92 -6.11 -8.55
CA ASP A 102 -3.73 -4.97 -9.01
C ASP A 102 -4.46 -4.33 -7.82
N GLY A 103 -3.73 -3.56 -7.03
CA GLY A 103 -4.24 -2.95 -5.82
C GLY A 103 -5.27 -1.86 -6.11
N ILE A 104 -6.43 -1.92 -5.44
CA ILE A 104 -7.47 -0.89 -5.53
C ILE A 104 -6.91 0.45 -5.02
N THR A 105 -6.21 0.44 -3.89
CA THR A 105 -5.55 1.64 -3.34
C THR A 105 -4.51 2.20 -4.31
N ARG A 106 -3.73 1.33 -4.98
CA ARG A 106 -2.79 1.76 -6.03
C ARG A 106 -3.52 2.50 -7.16
N ALA A 107 -4.61 1.92 -7.66
CA ALA A 107 -5.40 2.53 -8.73
C ALA A 107 -5.98 3.89 -8.32
N SER A 108 -6.52 3.99 -7.09
CA SER A 108 -7.03 5.25 -6.54
C SER A 108 -5.93 6.31 -6.42
N VAL A 109 -4.74 5.95 -5.94
CA VAL A 109 -3.60 6.87 -5.84
C VAL A 109 -3.12 7.35 -7.20
N VAL A 110 -3.06 6.47 -8.21
CA VAL A 110 -2.73 6.85 -9.60
C VAL A 110 -3.74 7.85 -10.14
N GLN A 111 -5.04 7.62 -9.92
CA GLN A 111 -6.09 8.54 -10.38
C GLN A 111 -5.98 9.89 -9.66
N ILE A 112 -5.91 9.90 -8.33
CA ILE A 112 -5.76 11.11 -7.52
C ILE A 112 -4.53 11.93 -7.97
N ALA A 113 -3.39 11.28 -8.15
CA ALA A 113 -2.17 11.97 -8.57
C ALA A 113 -2.33 12.63 -9.95
N ARG A 114 -2.97 11.92 -10.90
CA ARG A 114 -3.26 12.47 -12.24
C ARG A 114 -4.22 13.66 -12.18
N ASP A 115 -5.28 13.56 -11.38
CA ASP A 115 -6.27 14.64 -11.21
C ASP A 115 -5.64 15.88 -10.55
N MET A 116 -4.64 15.69 -9.70
CA MET A 116 -3.83 16.76 -9.11
C MET A 116 -2.76 17.32 -10.07
N GLY A 117 -2.63 16.78 -11.28
CA GLY A 117 -1.68 17.25 -12.29
C GLY A 117 -0.28 16.67 -12.19
N TYR A 118 -0.06 15.65 -11.34
CA TYR A 118 1.22 14.95 -11.30
C TYR A 118 1.38 14.03 -12.51
N ARG A 119 2.60 13.97 -13.03
CA ARG A 119 2.97 12.97 -14.03
C ARG A 119 3.11 11.61 -13.33
N VAL A 120 2.38 10.61 -13.83
CA VAL A 120 2.43 9.23 -13.34
C VAL A 120 2.94 8.30 -14.42
N GLU A 121 3.97 7.54 -14.12
CA GLU A 121 4.56 6.53 -14.99
C GLU A 121 4.39 5.13 -14.38
N GLU A 122 3.84 4.23 -15.16
CA GLU A 122 3.77 2.80 -14.84
C GLU A 122 4.85 2.09 -15.67
N ARG A 123 5.96 1.71 -15.02
CA ARG A 123 7.14 1.14 -15.70
C ARG A 123 7.98 0.29 -14.77
N ASP A 124 8.93 -0.42 -15.36
CA ASP A 124 9.98 -1.10 -14.59
C ASP A 124 10.79 -0.09 -13.77
N ILE A 125 11.10 -0.47 -12.53
CA ILE A 125 11.93 0.31 -11.61
C ILE A 125 13.12 -0.56 -11.23
N ALA A 126 14.34 -0.14 -11.55
CA ALA A 126 15.53 -0.84 -11.12
C ALA A 126 15.72 -0.71 -9.61
N ARG A 127 16.26 -1.74 -8.94
CA ARG A 127 16.54 -1.68 -7.49
C ARG A 127 17.30 -0.41 -7.09
N ALA A 128 18.28 0.02 -7.89
CA ALA A 128 19.08 1.20 -7.59
C ALA A 128 18.26 2.50 -7.55
N GLU A 129 17.14 2.56 -8.27
CA GLU A 129 16.26 3.74 -8.26
C GLU A 129 15.60 3.95 -6.89
N LEU A 130 15.41 2.90 -6.10
CA LEU A 130 14.91 3.03 -4.72
C LEU A 130 15.83 3.89 -3.84
N TYR A 131 17.15 3.79 -4.03
CA TYR A 131 18.13 4.52 -3.23
C TYR A 131 18.39 5.94 -3.75
N LEU A 132 17.95 6.22 -4.98
CA LEU A 132 18.08 7.50 -5.65
C LEU A 132 16.75 8.28 -5.67
N ALA A 133 15.72 7.74 -5.08
CA ALA A 133 14.40 8.35 -5.02
C ALA A 133 14.40 9.60 -4.14
N ASP A 134 13.58 10.59 -4.53
CA ASP A 134 13.29 11.73 -3.67
C ASP A 134 12.33 11.34 -2.55
N GLU A 135 11.34 10.49 -2.88
CA GLU A 135 10.36 9.94 -1.94
C GLU A 135 9.99 8.51 -2.35
N VAL A 136 9.67 7.67 -1.36
CA VAL A 136 9.07 6.34 -1.58
C VAL A 136 7.91 6.18 -0.61
N PHE A 137 6.81 5.58 -1.08
CA PHE A 137 5.71 5.20 -0.21
C PHE A 137 5.04 3.90 -0.68
N LEU A 138 4.32 3.28 0.24
CA LEU A 138 3.58 2.05 0.03
C LEU A 138 2.09 2.31 0.10
N THR A 139 1.29 1.50 -0.62
CA THR A 139 -0.17 1.64 -0.63
C THR A 139 -0.88 0.30 -0.51
N GLY A 140 -1.89 0.23 0.34
CA GLY A 140 -2.70 -0.96 0.52
C GLY A 140 -3.98 -0.66 1.29
N THR A 141 -4.98 -1.53 1.23
CA THR A 141 -6.27 -1.30 1.92
C THR A 141 -6.10 -1.15 3.43
N ALA A 142 -5.28 -1.98 4.07
CA ALA A 142 -5.04 -1.92 5.51
C ALA A 142 -3.99 -0.88 5.89
N ALA A 143 -2.99 -0.67 5.04
CA ALA A 143 -1.90 0.27 5.27
C ALA A 143 -2.24 1.70 4.83
N GLU A 144 -3.28 1.85 3.99
CA GLU A 144 -3.60 3.10 3.31
C GLU A 144 -2.41 3.60 2.50
N LEU A 145 -1.82 4.72 2.87
CA LEU A 145 -0.60 5.25 2.26
C LEU A 145 0.44 5.48 3.36
N VAL A 146 1.55 4.75 3.27
CA VAL A 146 2.63 4.78 4.27
C VAL A 146 3.95 5.21 3.62
N PRO A 147 4.54 6.33 4.05
CA PRO A 147 5.84 6.76 3.57
C PRO A 147 6.97 5.81 4.00
N VAL A 148 8.03 5.73 3.19
CA VAL A 148 9.26 5.01 3.50
C VAL A 148 10.38 6.03 3.70
N ARG A 149 10.97 6.07 4.91
CA ARG A 149 12.04 7.02 5.26
C ARG A 149 13.45 6.46 5.06
N GLU A 150 13.57 5.13 4.92
CA GLU A 150 14.85 4.45 4.79
C GLU A 150 14.67 3.10 4.06
N ILE A 151 15.59 2.75 3.17
CA ILE A 151 15.63 1.44 2.51
C ILE A 151 17.06 0.87 2.62
N ASP A 152 17.20 -0.35 3.15
CA ASP A 152 18.51 -1.04 3.31
C ASP A 152 19.58 -0.17 3.99
N ASN A 153 19.24 0.55 5.05
CA ASN A 153 20.08 1.54 5.75
C ASN A 153 20.48 2.77 4.90
N HIS A 154 19.84 3.00 3.74
CA HIS A 154 19.97 4.23 2.97
C HIS A 154 18.82 5.18 3.34
N PRO A 155 19.11 6.30 4.01
CA PRO A 155 18.07 7.24 4.40
C PRO A 155 17.52 7.98 3.17
N LEU A 156 16.20 8.04 3.07
CA LEU A 156 15.47 8.89 2.11
C LEU A 156 15.04 10.20 2.76
N GLY A 157 15.03 10.24 4.11
CA GLY A 157 14.59 11.40 4.87
C GLY A 157 13.12 11.30 5.32
N PRO A 158 12.57 12.40 5.86
CA PRO A 158 11.16 12.45 6.27
C PRO A 158 10.25 12.40 5.03
N PRO A 159 8.96 12.02 5.22
CA PRO A 159 7.99 12.03 4.13
C PRO A 159 7.96 13.35 3.36
N GLY A 160 8.14 13.27 2.05
CA GLY A 160 8.22 14.44 1.20
C GLY A 160 6.87 15.09 0.92
N GLU A 161 6.89 16.21 0.20
CA GLU A 161 5.70 17.02 -0.06
C GLU A 161 4.67 16.27 -0.93
N ILE A 162 5.14 15.60 -1.99
CA ILE A 162 4.24 14.88 -2.92
C ILE A 162 3.52 13.75 -2.19
N THR A 163 4.26 12.94 -1.41
CA THR A 163 3.67 11.87 -0.59
C THR A 163 2.61 12.42 0.36
N ARG A 164 2.89 13.50 1.09
CA ARG A 164 1.96 14.11 2.06
C ARG A 164 0.69 14.64 1.41
N VAL A 165 0.83 15.29 0.27
CA VAL A 165 -0.30 15.88 -0.45
C VAL A 165 -1.21 14.80 -1.00
N ILE A 166 -0.64 13.73 -1.60
CA ILE A 166 -1.39 12.58 -2.08
C ILE A 166 -2.04 11.83 -0.91
N GLN A 167 -1.31 11.60 0.19
CA GLN A 167 -1.82 10.96 1.40
C GLN A 167 -3.06 11.69 1.95
N LYS A 168 -2.95 13.02 2.07
CA LYS A 168 -4.07 13.85 2.51
C LYS A 168 -5.26 13.75 1.56
N ARG A 169 -5.04 13.81 0.25
CA ARG A 169 -6.13 13.75 -0.73
C ARG A 169 -6.80 12.39 -0.74
N PHE A 170 -6.03 11.32 -0.59
CA PHE A 170 -6.54 9.97 -0.44
C PHE A 170 -7.38 9.82 0.84
N ASP A 171 -6.92 10.34 1.98
CA ASP A 171 -7.68 10.37 3.22
C ASP A 171 -8.99 11.17 3.08
N ASP A 172 -8.96 12.30 2.38
CA ASP A 172 -10.16 13.09 2.09
C ASP A 172 -11.16 12.29 1.22
N ALA A 173 -10.67 11.51 0.23
CA ALA A 173 -11.51 10.63 -0.57
C ALA A 173 -12.15 9.51 0.26
N LEU A 174 -11.36 8.81 1.10
CA LEU A 174 -11.86 7.74 1.96
C LEU A 174 -12.97 8.17 2.93
N HIS A 175 -12.93 9.42 3.38
CA HIS A 175 -13.87 9.95 4.35
C HIS A 175 -14.99 10.82 3.72
N GLY A 176 -15.14 10.80 2.41
CA GLY A 176 -16.18 11.54 1.69
C GLY A 176 -16.02 13.07 1.74
N ARG A 177 -14.80 13.57 2.01
CA ARG A 177 -14.47 15.00 2.01
C ARG A 177 -14.04 15.53 0.65
N ALA A 178 -13.87 14.64 -0.33
CA ALA A 178 -13.50 14.93 -1.71
C ALA A 178 -14.69 14.64 -2.62
N GLU A 179 -15.46 15.68 -3.00
CA GLU A 179 -16.72 15.52 -3.74
C GLU A 179 -16.55 14.74 -5.05
N GLU A 180 -15.45 14.91 -5.75
CA GLU A 180 -15.15 14.25 -7.02
C GLU A 180 -14.92 12.73 -6.90
N TYR A 181 -14.75 12.19 -5.68
CA TYR A 181 -14.55 10.76 -5.42
C TYR A 181 -15.70 10.13 -4.64
N LEU A 182 -16.82 10.82 -4.44
CA LEU A 182 -17.97 10.28 -3.71
C LEU A 182 -18.55 9.03 -4.38
N GLU A 183 -18.42 8.91 -5.70
CA GLU A 183 -18.83 7.72 -6.44
C GLU A 183 -18.04 6.44 -6.08
N TRP A 184 -16.89 6.58 -5.38
CA TRP A 184 -16.13 5.45 -4.87
C TRP A 184 -16.67 4.90 -3.55
N LEU A 185 -17.63 5.57 -2.92
CA LEU A 185 -18.12 5.27 -1.58
C LEU A 185 -19.54 4.72 -1.62
N ASP A 186 -19.72 3.57 -0.95
CA ASP A 186 -21.03 3.05 -0.62
C ASP A 186 -21.38 3.44 0.83
N PHE A 187 -22.38 4.28 1.00
CA PHE A 187 -22.83 4.71 2.33
C PHE A 187 -23.80 3.69 2.93
N VAL A 188 -23.45 3.15 4.10
CA VAL A 188 -24.30 2.22 4.85
C VAL A 188 -25.06 3.01 5.91
N GLU A 189 -26.39 2.99 5.84
CA GLU A 189 -27.23 3.54 6.92
C GLU A 189 -27.04 2.67 8.18
N MET A 190 -26.50 3.26 9.22
CA MET A 190 -26.44 2.58 10.52
C MET A 190 -27.85 2.42 11.07
N PRO A 191 -28.25 1.21 11.53
CA PRO A 191 -29.51 1.06 12.27
C PRO A 191 -29.51 2.05 13.44
N ALA A 192 -30.66 2.71 13.69
CA ALA A 192 -30.81 3.51 14.89
C ALA A 192 -30.34 2.68 16.10
N GLU A 193 -29.53 3.28 16.97
CA GLU A 193 -29.00 2.60 18.17
C GLU A 193 -30.14 1.86 18.88
N VAL A 194 -30.04 0.54 18.92
CA VAL A 194 -30.96 -0.27 19.70
C VAL A 194 -30.62 0.04 21.16
N ASP A 195 -31.51 0.78 21.83
CA ASP A 195 -31.40 1.06 23.26
C ASP A 195 -31.04 -0.20 24.03
N PRO A 196 -29.85 -0.27 24.67
CA PRO A 196 -29.44 -1.46 25.41
C PRO A 196 -30.42 -1.83 26.56
N ALA A 197 -31.29 -0.90 26.96
CA ALA A 197 -32.34 -1.16 27.95
C ALA A 197 -33.50 -2.04 27.44
N SER A 198 -33.67 -2.24 26.14
CA SER A 198 -34.74 -3.08 25.58
C SER A 198 -34.49 -4.59 25.66
N LYS A 199 -33.34 -5.05 26.17
CA LYS A 199 -32.98 -6.48 26.32
C LYS A 199 -33.11 -7.04 27.75
N VAL A 200 -33.74 -6.32 28.67
CA VAL A 200 -34.03 -6.83 30.03
C VAL A 200 -35.53 -7.05 30.16
N GLY A 201 -36.01 -8.22 29.71
CA GLY A 201 -37.42 -8.58 29.89
C GLY A 201 -37.89 -9.73 29.02
N SER A 202 -37.41 -10.95 29.26
CA SER A 202 -38.17 -12.18 29.09
C SER A 202 -37.33 -13.40 29.61
#